data_cfdcb078bc726c99ae16b453ecdcd31c
#
_entry.id   cfdcb078bc726c99ae16b453ecdcd31c
#
_cell.length_a   1.000
_cell.length_b   1.000
_cell.length_c   1.000
_cell.angle_alpha   90.00
_cell.angle_beta   90.00
_cell.angle_gamma   90.00
#
_symmetry.space_group_name_H-M   'P 1'
#
loop_
_entity.id
_entity.type
_entity.pdbx_description
1 polymer ?
#
loop_
_entity_poly.entity_id
_entity_poly.type
_entity_poly.pdbx_seq_one_letter_code
_entity_poly.pdbx_strand_id
1 'polypeptide(L)'
;MIHIEKLSKSFAGKPVLEDVTLDIHSGETVGIYGRSGIGKSTLAKILCGVLRPDAGTVYLDGEALCAPGMAYDRAAGLRIQMVYQQPYASLDPGQKLISGFRELIRYHRLAPGRKAADELTIRLISEVGLEPDILSHLPRQISGGEAQRIAIARCLLLSPRLLILDEATSMLDVSTQANVLALVRRIAAGTCGAIMLISHDLELVEHVCGRIYMFDGNHSLKECKRT
;
A
#
# COMPACT_ATOMS: atom_id res chain seq x y z
N MET A 1 10.20 -10.98 2.02
CA MET A 1 11.18 -9.92 2.37
C MET A 1 11.40 -9.03 1.16
N ILE A 2 11.44 -7.72 1.35
CA ILE A 2 11.73 -6.75 0.28
C ILE A 2 13.09 -6.14 0.59
N HIS A 3 13.95 -6.10 -0.42
CA HIS A 3 15.25 -5.46 -0.36
C HIS A 3 15.36 -4.45 -1.49
N ILE A 4 15.71 -3.24 -1.16
CA ILE A 4 15.94 -2.13 -2.11
C ILE A 4 17.40 -1.79 -2.05
N GLU A 5 18.08 -1.88 -3.20
CA GLU A 5 19.52 -1.65 -3.30
C GLU A 5 19.81 -0.44 -4.22
N LYS A 6 20.34 0.63 -3.64
CA LYS A 6 20.84 1.85 -4.34
C LYS A 6 19.88 2.39 -5.39
N LEU A 7 18.59 2.45 -5.04
CA LEU A 7 17.53 2.88 -5.95
C LEU A 7 17.62 4.37 -6.20
N SER A 8 17.69 4.75 -7.49
CA SER A 8 17.74 6.16 -7.89
C SER A 8 16.70 6.46 -8.96
N LYS A 9 16.14 7.67 -8.92
CA LYS A 9 15.16 8.17 -9.87
C LYS A 9 15.26 9.67 -10.05
N SER A 10 15.25 10.11 -11.31
CA SER A 10 15.21 11.52 -11.69
C SER A 10 14.07 11.82 -12.64
N PHE A 11 13.56 13.04 -12.62
CA PHE A 11 12.58 13.55 -13.57
C PHE A 11 13.13 14.85 -14.19
N ALA A 12 13.22 14.88 -15.53
CA ALA A 12 13.76 16.03 -16.26
C ALA A 12 15.13 16.50 -15.70
N GLY A 13 16.01 15.56 -15.36
CA GLY A 13 17.34 15.82 -14.83
C GLY A 13 17.39 16.25 -13.36
N LYS A 14 16.26 16.32 -12.66
CA LYS A 14 16.21 16.61 -11.22
C LYS A 14 16.10 15.29 -10.44
N PRO A 15 17.04 15.03 -9.50
CA PRO A 15 16.97 13.84 -8.67
C PRO A 15 15.77 13.91 -7.73
N VAL A 16 15.14 12.77 -7.50
CA VAL A 16 14.00 12.59 -6.58
C VAL A 16 14.27 11.44 -5.61
N LEU A 17 15.04 10.44 -6.05
CA LEU A 17 15.59 9.38 -5.20
C LEU A 17 17.07 9.24 -5.54
N GLU A 18 17.95 9.21 -4.54
CA GLU A 18 19.38 8.99 -4.68
C GLU A 18 19.87 7.90 -3.73
N ASP A 19 20.38 6.82 -4.32
CA ASP A 19 20.97 5.66 -3.62
C ASP A 19 20.14 5.13 -2.44
N VAL A 20 18.82 5.12 -2.60
CA VAL A 20 17.90 4.64 -1.57
C VAL A 20 18.12 3.16 -1.35
N THR A 21 18.48 2.80 -0.12
CA THR A 21 18.65 1.41 0.32
C THR A 21 17.84 1.18 1.57
N LEU A 22 17.01 0.14 1.56
CA LEU A 22 16.25 -0.27 2.73
C LEU A 22 15.78 -1.71 2.64
N ASP A 23 15.61 -2.34 3.80
CA ASP A 23 15.05 -3.67 3.96
C ASP A 23 13.70 -3.62 4.67
N ILE A 24 12.73 -4.43 4.21
CA ILE A 24 11.45 -4.63 4.88
C ILE A 24 11.27 -6.13 5.11
N HIS A 25 11.19 -6.50 6.38
CA HIS A 25 11.03 -7.90 6.78
C HIS A 25 9.56 -8.31 6.84
N SER A 26 9.29 -9.59 6.71
CA SER A 26 7.93 -10.13 6.87
C SER A 26 7.39 -9.86 8.28
N GLY A 27 6.13 -9.43 8.36
CA GLY A 27 5.48 -9.06 9.63
C GLY A 27 5.85 -7.68 10.15
N GLU A 28 6.74 -6.95 9.46
CA GLU A 28 7.20 -5.63 9.87
C GLU A 28 6.25 -4.51 9.41
N THR A 29 6.14 -3.46 10.23
CA THR A 29 5.56 -2.18 9.83
C THR A 29 6.66 -1.13 9.81
N VAL A 30 7.00 -0.66 8.59
CA VAL A 30 8.04 0.34 8.34
C VAL A 30 7.40 1.68 8.01
N GLY A 31 7.88 2.75 8.64
CA GLY A 31 7.46 4.12 8.35
C GLY A 31 8.41 4.82 7.39
N ILE A 32 7.86 5.51 6.40
CA ILE A 32 8.60 6.43 5.53
C ILE A 32 8.10 7.84 5.80
N TYR A 33 8.92 8.64 6.45
CA TYR A 33 8.61 10.01 6.82
C TYR A 33 9.37 11.01 5.93
N GLY A 34 8.74 12.15 5.66
CA GLY A 34 9.39 13.26 4.94
C GLY A 34 8.39 14.28 4.43
N ARG A 35 8.89 15.45 4.04
CA ARG A 35 8.09 16.55 3.50
C ARG A 35 7.34 16.14 2.24
N SER A 36 6.24 16.83 1.95
CA SER A 36 5.52 16.63 0.68
C SER A 36 6.45 16.92 -0.51
N GLY A 37 6.35 16.09 -1.55
CA GLY A 37 7.17 16.23 -2.76
C GLY A 37 8.62 15.70 -2.67
N ILE A 38 9.09 15.15 -1.54
CA ILE A 38 10.48 14.70 -1.36
C ILE A 38 10.83 13.40 -2.11
N GLY A 39 9.83 12.63 -2.58
CA GLY A 39 10.08 11.36 -3.29
C GLY A 39 9.34 10.13 -2.73
N LYS A 40 8.63 10.25 -1.61
CA LYS A 40 7.93 9.12 -0.95
C LYS A 40 7.01 8.34 -1.89
N SER A 41 6.09 9.03 -2.56
CA SER A 41 5.17 8.40 -3.52
C SER A 41 5.88 7.91 -4.78
N THR A 42 7.05 8.47 -5.13
CA THR A 42 7.89 7.95 -6.22
C THR A 42 8.46 6.59 -5.87
N LEU A 43 8.97 6.43 -4.64
CA LEU A 43 9.42 5.14 -4.12
C LEU A 43 8.28 4.11 -4.16
N ALA A 44 7.11 4.45 -3.62
CA ALA A 44 5.93 3.58 -3.64
C ALA A 44 5.53 3.15 -5.06
N LYS A 45 5.52 4.08 -6.02
CA LYS A 45 5.20 3.79 -7.42
C LYS A 45 6.21 2.88 -8.11
N ILE A 46 7.50 2.97 -7.74
CA ILE A 46 8.52 2.05 -8.26
C ILE A 46 8.29 0.65 -7.69
N LEU A 47 8.02 0.53 -6.40
CA LEU A 47 7.74 -0.76 -5.76
C LEU A 47 6.51 -1.45 -6.38
N CYS A 48 5.48 -0.68 -6.73
CA CYS A 48 4.29 -1.19 -7.42
C CYS A 48 4.47 -1.37 -8.93
N GLY A 49 5.66 -1.10 -9.50
CA GLY A 49 5.95 -1.22 -10.93
C GLY A 49 5.26 -0.19 -11.83
N VAL A 50 4.70 0.87 -11.24
CA VAL A 50 4.11 1.99 -12.00
C VAL A 50 5.20 2.87 -12.63
N LEU A 51 6.34 2.99 -11.94
CA LEU A 51 7.52 3.71 -12.41
C LEU A 51 8.72 2.78 -12.48
N ARG A 52 9.63 3.04 -13.42
CA ARG A 52 10.92 2.35 -13.51
C ARG A 52 12.00 3.18 -12.82
N PRO A 53 12.92 2.55 -12.08
CA PRO A 53 14.09 3.24 -11.55
C PRO A 53 15.08 3.57 -12.68
N ASP A 54 15.94 4.55 -12.45
CA ASP A 54 17.04 4.89 -13.37
C ASP A 54 18.32 4.13 -12.98
N ALA A 55 18.47 3.78 -11.67
CA ALA A 55 19.53 2.92 -11.16
C ALA A 55 19.03 2.11 -9.95
N GLY A 56 19.77 1.07 -9.58
CA GLY A 56 19.46 0.20 -8.45
C GLY A 56 18.44 -0.89 -8.78
N THR A 57 18.18 -1.74 -7.79
CA THR A 57 17.30 -2.92 -7.96
C THR A 57 16.40 -3.09 -6.73
N VAL A 58 15.16 -3.48 -6.99
CA VAL A 58 14.21 -3.95 -5.96
C VAL A 58 14.13 -5.46 -6.04
N TYR A 59 14.30 -6.13 -4.92
CA TYR A 59 14.14 -7.57 -4.77
C TYR A 59 12.91 -7.90 -3.93
N LEU A 60 12.20 -8.93 -4.30
CA LEU A 60 11.10 -9.52 -3.55
C LEU A 60 11.38 -10.99 -3.31
N ASP A 61 11.53 -11.39 -2.04
CA ASP A 61 11.89 -12.76 -1.62
C ASP A 61 13.18 -13.28 -2.30
N GLY A 62 14.15 -12.40 -2.56
CA GLY A 62 15.44 -12.70 -3.19
C GLY A 62 15.45 -12.66 -4.72
N GLU A 63 14.30 -12.52 -5.36
CA GLU A 63 14.18 -12.40 -6.81
C GLU A 63 14.08 -10.92 -7.21
N ALA A 64 14.78 -10.53 -8.28
CA ALA A 64 14.71 -9.16 -8.80
C ALA A 64 13.29 -8.89 -9.33
N LEU A 65 12.65 -7.87 -8.77
CA LEU A 65 11.31 -7.43 -9.15
C LEU A 65 11.36 -6.30 -10.18
N CYS A 66 12.29 -5.36 -9.97
CA CYS A 66 12.36 -4.13 -10.76
C CYS A 66 13.80 -3.61 -10.80
N ALA A 67 14.31 -3.35 -12.02
CA ALA A 67 15.61 -2.74 -12.27
C ALA A 67 15.56 -1.93 -13.59
N PRO A 68 16.57 -1.08 -13.89
CA PRO A 68 16.65 -0.38 -15.17
C PRO A 68 16.64 -1.36 -16.34
N GLY A 69 15.80 -1.08 -17.35
CA GLY A 69 15.67 -1.96 -18.54
C GLY A 69 14.96 -3.29 -18.33
N MET A 70 14.68 -3.68 -17.10
CA MET A 70 13.96 -4.92 -16.79
C MET A 70 12.46 -4.78 -17.14
N ALA A 71 11.88 -5.81 -17.77
CA ALA A 71 10.44 -5.91 -17.92
C ALA A 71 9.80 -6.16 -16.54
N TYR A 72 8.76 -5.38 -16.21
CA TYR A 72 8.05 -5.58 -14.96
C TYR A 72 7.25 -6.88 -14.96
N ASP A 73 7.49 -7.75 -14.00
CA ASP A 73 6.69 -8.95 -13.80
C ASP A 73 5.38 -8.59 -13.08
N ARG A 74 4.27 -8.67 -13.84
CA ARG A 74 2.93 -8.38 -13.28
C ARG A 74 2.51 -9.35 -12.19
N ALA A 75 2.90 -10.60 -12.29
CA ALA A 75 2.54 -11.61 -11.29
C ALA A 75 3.25 -11.35 -9.96
N ALA A 76 4.55 -11.02 -10.01
CA ALA A 76 5.29 -10.58 -8.84
C ALA A 76 4.76 -9.25 -8.30
N GLY A 77 4.38 -8.32 -9.18
CA GLY A 77 3.82 -7.02 -8.81
C GLY A 77 2.50 -7.09 -8.06
N LEU A 78 1.67 -8.08 -8.30
CA LEU A 78 0.45 -8.30 -7.52
C LEU A 78 0.72 -8.58 -6.04
N ARG A 79 1.95 -9.00 -5.71
CA ARG A 79 2.39 -9.23 -4.33
C ARG A 79 2.72 -7.94 -3.58
N ILE A 80 2.73 -6.78 -4.27
CA ILE A 80 2.87 -5.45 -3.67
C ILE A 80 1.63 -4.65 -4.03
N GLN A 81 0.88 -4.24 -3.03
CA GLN A 81 -0.35 -3.47 -3.20
C GLN A 81 -0.23 -2.10 -2.55
N MET A 82 -0.90 -1.10 -3.11
CA MET A 82 -0.86 0.28 -2.59
C MET A 82 -2.26 0.85 -2.44
N VAL A 83 -2.51 1.42 -1.28
CA VAL A 83 -3.68 2.27 -1.01
C VAL A 83 -3.27 3.72 -1.21
N TYR A 84 -3.95 4.41 -2.13
CA TYR A 84 -3.68 5.79 -2.47
C TYR A 84 -4.33 6.76 -1.48
N GLN A 85 -3.80 7.98 -1.41
CA GLN A 85 -4.34 9.09 -0.62
C GLN A 85 -5.82 9.37 -0.91
N GLN A 86 -6.24 9.24 -2.16
CA GLN A 86 -7.64 9.39 -2.59
C GLN A 86 -8.27 8.03 -2.86
N PRO A 87 -8.96 7.42 -1.88
CA PRO A 87 -9.47 6.06 -2.01
C PRO A 87 -10.53 5.92 -3.13
N TYR A 88 -11.31 6.97 -3.37
CA TYR A 88 -12.31 6.98 -4.44
C TYR A 88 -11.72 6.82 -5.84
N ALA A 89 -10.46 7.24 -6.07
CA ALA A 89 -9.79 7.09 -7.36
C ALA A 89 -9.59 5.61 -7.77
N SER A 90 -9.66 4.69 -6.81
CA SER A 90 -9.57 3.24 -7.04
C SER A 90 -10.93 2.56 -7.25
N LEU A 91 -12.04 3.29 -7.14
CA LEU A 91 -13.40 2.78 -7.22
C LEU A 91 -14.08 3.28 -8.49
N ASP A 92 -14.80 2.42 -9.20
CA ASP A 92 -15.63 2.83 -10.35
C ASP A 92 -16.88 3.55 -9.82
N PRO A 93 -17.08 4.84 -10.11
CA PRO A 93 -18.21 5.62 -9.59
C PRO A 93 -19.57 5.14 -10.09
N GLY A 94 -19.62 4.40 -11.21
CA GLY A 94 -20.82 3.88 -11.84
C GLY A 94 -21.23 2.49 -11.36
N GLN A 95 -20.40 1.82 -10.55
CA GLN A 95 -20.65 0.45 -10.13
C GLN A 95 -20.87 0.34 -8.62
N LYS A 96 -21.73 -0.60 -8.22
CA LYS A 96 -21.84 -1.01 -6.81
C LYS A 96 -20.54 -1.63 -6.33
N LEU A 97 -20.19 -1.40 -5.07
CA LEU A 97 -18.95 -1.88 -4.47
C LEU A 97 -18.75 -3.39 -4.64
N ILE A 98 -19.82 -4.19 -4.47
CA ILE A 98 -19.76 -5.65 -4.66
C ILE A 98 -19.30 -6.05 -6.08
N SER A 99 -19.65 -5.26 -7.10
CA SER A 99 -19.27 -5.55 -8.49
C SER A 99 -17.77 -5.46 -8.69
N GLY A 100 -17.11 -4.44 -8.11
CA GLY A 100 -15.66 -4.28 -8.16
C GLY A 100 -14.90 -5.43 -7.47
N PHE A 101 -15.42 -5.93 -6.33
CA PHE A 101 -14.85 -7.13 -5.69
C PHE A 101 -15.01 -8.38 -6.55
N ARG A 102 -16.21 -8.62 -7.08
CA ARG A 102 -16.47 -9.78 -7.96
C ARG A 102 -15.60 -9.78 -9.21
N GLU A 103 -15.35 -8.59 -9.78
CA GLU A 103 -14.47 -8.44 -10.94
C GLU A 103 -13.03 -8.85 -10.60
N LEU A 104 -12.46 -8.35 -9.50
CA LEU A 104 -11.12 -8.72 -9.04
C LEU A 104 -11.03 -10.21 -8.74
N ILE A 105 -11.98 -10.77 -8.01
CA ILE A 105 -12.01 -12.20 -7.66
C ILE A 105 -12.06 -13.07 -8.91
N ARG A 106 -12.89 -12.71 -9.87
CA ARG A 106 -13.02 -13.43 -11.15
C ARG A 106 -11.73 -13.33 -11.97
N TYR A 107 -11.18 -12.12 -12.10
CA TYR A 107 -9.97 -11.88 -12.89
C TYR A 107 -8.77 -12.66 -12.35
N HIS A 108 -8.58 -12.65 -11.03
CA HIS A 108 -7.49 -13.35 -10.36
C HIS A 108 -7.82 -14.79 -9.96
N ARG A 109 -9.03 -15.30 -10.26
CA ARG A 109 -9.48 -16.66 -9.96
C ARG A 109 -9.38 -17.01 -8.46
N LEU A 110 -9.71 -16.07 -7.58
CA LEU A 110 -9.53 -16.22 -6.13
C LEU A 110 -10.63 -17.06 -5.46
N ALA A 111 -11.74 -17.31 -6.13
CA ALA A 111 -12.82 -18.12 -5.60
C ALA A 111 -13.57 -18.87 -6.73
N PRO A 112 -14.08 -20.10 -6.45
CA PRO A 112 -14.82 -20.89 -7.42
C PRO A 112 -16.28 -20.42 -7.51
N GLY A 113 -16.56 -19.46 -8.40
CA GLY A 113 -17.92 -19.01 -8.67
C GLY A 113 -18.42 -17.87 -7.77
N ARG A 114 -19.64 -17.40 -8.08
CA ARG A 114 -20.20 -16.15 -7.53
C ARG A 114 -20.47 -16.23 -6.01
N LYS A 115 -21.03 -17.35 -5.55
CA LYS A 115 -21.37 -17.52 -4.13
C LYS A 115 -20.11 -17.44 -3.25
N ALA A 116 -19.06 -18.18 -3.60
CA ALA A 116 -17.80 -18.15 -2.87
C ALA A 116 -17.11 -16.77 -2.95
N ALA A 117 -17.24 -16.05 -4.08
CA ALA A 117 -16.75 -14.69 -4.22
C ALA A 117 -17.46 -13.71 -3.28
N ASP A 118 -18.80 -13.84 -3.16
CA ASP A 118 -19.59 -13.00 -2.27
C ASP A 118 -19.27 -13.30 -0.79
N GLU A 119 -19.12 -14.55 -0.41
CA GLU A 119 -18.73 -14.97 0.95
C GLU A 119 -17.32 -14.46 1.32
N LEU A 120 -16.36 -14.56 0.40
CA LEU A 120 -15.02 -13.99 0.59
C LEU A 120 -15.06 -12.47 0.77
N THR A 121 -15.85 -11.78 -0.07
CA THR A 121 -16.02 -10.33 0.02
C THR A 121 -16.64 -9.91 1.34
N ILE A 122 -17.73 -10.56 1.77
CA ILE A 122 -18.41 -10.25 3.03
C ILE A 122 -17.45 -10.41 4.21
N ARG A 123 -16.66 -11.49 4.24
CA ARG A 123 -15.66 -11.72 5.28
C ARG A 123 -14.65 -10.57 5.35
N LEU A 124 -14.05 -10.19 4.21
CA LEU A 124 -13.08 -9.11 4.15
C LEU A 124 -13.67 -7.76 4.58
N ILE A 125 -14.91 -7.47 4.19
CA ILE A 125 -15.62 -6.25 4.60
C ILE A 125 -15.81 -6.22 6.10
N SER A 126 -16.23 -7.33 6.70
CA SER A 126 -16.35 -7.44 8.16
C SER A 126 -14.99 -7.34 8.86
N GLU A 127 -13.92 -7.90 8.29
CA GLU A 127 -12.55 -7.79 8.82
C GLU A 127 -12.06 -6.34 8.85
N VAL A 128 -12.43 -5.50 7.86
CA VAL A 128 -12.11 -4.07 7.85
C VAL A 128 -13.11 -3.23 8.67
N GLY A 129 -13.99 -3.86 9.44
CA GLY A 129 -14.93 -3.19 10.36
C GLY A 129 -16.05 -2.44 9.64
N LEU A 130 -16.52 -2.98 8.53
CA LEU A 130 -17.68 -2.47 7.78
C LEU A 130 -18.82 -3.49 7.79
N GLU A 131 -20.05 -2.98 7.77
CA GLU A 131 -21.22 -3.83 7.63
C GLU A 131 -21.40 -4.26 6.17
N PRO A 132 -21.82 -5.52 5.91
CA PRO A 132 -21.96 -6.05 4.55
C PRO A 132 -22.93 -5.32 3.63
N ASP A 133 -23.90 -4.60 4.17
CA ASP A 133 -24.87 -3.80 3.40
C ASP A 133 -24.21 -2.71 2.56
N ILE A 134 -23.04 -2.20 2.99
CA ILE A 134 -22.25 -1.23 2.25
C ILE A 134 -21.92 -1.70 0.82
N LEU A 135 -21.82 -3.01 0.61
CA LEU A 135 -21.53 -3.60 -0.68
C LEU A 135 -22.58 -3.31 -1.75
N SER A 136 -23.81 -2.98 -1.33
CA SER A 136 -24.91 -2.58 -2.22
C SER A 136 -24.83 -1.12 -2.68
N HIS A 137 -23.98 -0.30 -2.05
CA HIS A 137 -23.84 1.13 -2.33
C HIS A 137 -22.94 1.40 -3.55
N LEU A 138 -23.12 2.61 -4.09
CA LEU A 138 -22.19 3.22 -5.05
C LEU A 138 -21.09 3.99 -4.27
N PRO A 139 -19.90 4.20 -4.84
CA PRO A 139 -18.84 4.96 -4.16
C PRO A 139 -19.26 6.33 -3.64
N ARG A 140 -20.15 7.04 -4.35
CA ARG A 140 -20.67 8.36 -3.94
C ARG A 140 -21.59 8.35 -2.71
N GLN A 141 -21.99 7.18 -2.24
CA GLN A 141 -22.93 6.99 -1.13
C GLN A 141 -22.24 6.62 0.19
N ILE A 142 -20.92 6.51 0.17
CA ILE A 142 -20.11 6.13 1.33
C ILE A 142 -19.21 7.29 1.76
N SER A 143 -18.83 7.32 3.03
CA SER A 143 -17.90 8.29 3.60
C SER A 143 -16.45 8.04 3.15
N GLY A 144 -15.57 9.03 3.34
CA GLY A 144 -14.13 8.89 3.03
C GLY A 144 -13.46 7.75 3.81
N GLY A 145 -13.81 7.60 5.10
CA GLY A 145 -13.28 6.51 5.92
C GLY A 145 -13.77 5.13 5.50
N GLU A 146 -15.02 5.01 5.05
CA GLU A 146 -15.55 3.77 4.47
C GLU A 146 -14.87 3.45 3.14
N ALA A 147 -14.73 4.45 2.25
CA ALA A 147 -14.03 4.28 0.97
C ALA A 147 -12.58 3.80 1.18
N GLN A 148 -11.92 4.31 2.21
CA GLN A 148 -10.57 3.89 2.56
C GLN A 148 -10.50 2.44 3.03
N ARG A 149 -11.40 2.03 3.92
CA ARG A 149 -11.49 0.63 4.37
C ARG A 149 -11.84 -0.31 3.23
N ILE A 150 -12.70 0.11 2.29
CA ILE A 150 -12.98 -0.62 1.05
C ILE A 150 -11.71 -0.76 0.18
N ALA A 151 -10.93 0.31 0.00
CA ALA A 151 -9.68 0.26 -0.77
C ALA A 151 -8.65 -0.70 -0.11
N ILE A 152 -8.54 -0.66 1.22
CA ILE A 152 -7.71 -1.61 1.98
C ILE A 152 -8.18 -3.05 1.76
N ALA A 153 -9.48 -3.33 1.91
CA ALA A 153 -10.05 -4.66 1.69
C ALA A 153 -9.75 -5.20 0.28
N ARG A 154 -9.84 -4.34 -0.74
CA ARG A 154 -9.50 -4.72 -2.12
C ARG A 154 -8.03 -5.10 -2.28
N CYS A 155 -7.11 -4.37 -1.64
CA CYS A 155 -5.69 -4.73 -1.64
C CYS A 155 -5.44 -6.06 -0.91
N LEU A 156 -6.05 -6.26 0.25
CA LEU A 156 -5.91 -7.47 1.06
C LEU A 156 -6.47 -8.72 0.40
N LEU A 157 -7.45 -8.57 -0.50
CA LEU A 157 -8.00 -9.67 -1.31
C LEU A 157 -6.91 -10.45 -2.07
N LEU A 158 -5.83 -9.75 -2.45
CA LEU A 158 -4.70 -10.33 -3.19
C LEU A 158 -3.62 -10.94 -2.27
N SER A 159 -3.80 -10.90 -0.95
CA SER A 159 -2.84 -11.41 0.05
C SER A 159 -1.41 -10.92 -0.22
N PRO A 160 -1.19 -9.60 -0.24
CA PRO A 160 0.07 -9.02 -0.67
C PRO A 160 1.22 -9.34 0.31
N ARG A 161 2.45 -9.42 -0.20
CA ARG A 161 3.68 -9.48 0.59
C ARG A 161 4.05 -8.12 1.18
N LEU A 162 3.66 -7.04 0.51
CA LEU A 162 3.78 -5.67 0.99
C LEU A 162 2.51 -4.88 0.72
N LEU A 163 1.95 -4.29 1.76
CA LEU A 163 0.89 -3.30 1.65
C LEU A 163 1.47 -1.90 1.90
N ILE A 164 1.40 -1.03 0.90
CA ILE A 164 1.85 0.35 0.99
C ILE A 164 0.62 1.24 1.27
N LEU A 165 0.72 2.06 2.30
CA LEU A 165 -0.28 3.06 2.67
C LEU A 165 0.32 4.44 2.38
N ASP A 166 0.03 5.02 1.20
CA ASP A 166 0.58 6.31 0.78
C ASP A 166 -0.35 7.45 1.21
N GLU A 167 -0.01 8.08 2.33
CA GLU A 167 -0.82 9.13 2.99
C GLU A 167 -2.30 8.73 3.16
N ALA A 168 -2.54 7.44 3.23
CA ALA A 168 -3.86 6.84 3.16
C ALA A 168 -4.75 7.17 4.37
N THR A 169 -4.24 7.80 5.41
CA THR A 169 -4.99 8.19 6.60
C THR A 169 -5.10 9.71 6.78
N SER A 170 -4.45 10.51 5.93
CA SER A 170 -4.34 11.97 6.10
C SER A 170 -5.67 12.74 6.02
N MET A 171 -6.70 12.13 5.43
CA MET A 171 -8.05 12.72 5.34
C MET A 171 -9.00 12.29 6.46
N LEU A 172 -8.52 11.49 7.41
CA LEU A 172 -9.29 10.99 8.54
C LEU A 172 -8.95 11.80 9.80
N ASP A 173 -9.91 11.92 10.71
CA ASP A 173 -9.63 12.41 12.05
C ASP A 173 -8.69 11.46 12.81
N VAL A 174 -7.98 11.98 13.82
CA VAL A 174 -6.92 11.25 14.55
C VAL A 174 -7.42 9.93 15.13
N SER A 175 -8.65 9.89 15.64
CA SER A 175 -9.24 8.68 16.23
C SER A 175 -9.51 7.61 15.18
N THR A 176 -10.00 8.01 14.02
CA THR A 176 -10.26 7.12 12.88
C THR A 176 -8.96 6.63 12.26
N GLN A 177 -7.92 7.48 12.18
CA GLN A 177 -6.58 7.06 11.73
C GLN A 177 -6.02 5.93 12.59
N ALA A 178 -6.01 6.10 13.91
CA ALA A 178 -5.51 5.09 14.84
C ALA A 178 -6.28 3.75 14.70
N ASN A 179 -7.60 3.82 14.57
CA ASN A 179 -8.44 2.64 14.39
C ASN A 179 -8.17 1.91 13.07
N VAL A 180 -8.02 2.64 11.96
CA VAL A 180 -7.69 2.05 10.65
C VAL A 180 -6.31 1.41 10.68
N LEU A 181 -5.32 2.05 11.31
CA LEU A 181 -3.98 1.49 11.39
C LEU A 181 -3.90 0.27 12.31
N ALA A 182 -4.59 0.28 13.45
CA ALA A 182 -4.71 -0.88 14.33
C ALA A 182 -5.38 -2.06 13.59
N LEU A 183 -6.41 -1.77 12.81
CA LEU A 183 -7.10 -2.74 11.97
C LEU A 183 -6.16 -3.33 10.90
N VAL A 184 -5.44 -2.48 10.16
CA VAL A 184 -4.49 -2.93 9.13
C VAL A 184 -3.40 -3.80 9.73
N ARG A 185 -2.85 -3.43 10.90
CA ARG A 185 -1.86 -4.25 11.64
C ARG A 185 -2.42 -5.63 12.01
N ARG A 186 -3.64 -5.68 12.52
CA ARG A 186 -4.30 -6.95 12.89
C ARG A 186 -4.47 -7.86 11.68
N ILE A 187 -4.93 -7.30 10.56
CA ILE A 187 -5.18 -8.08 9.35
C ILE A 187 -3.84 -8.49 8.71
N ALA A 188 -2.87 -7.59 8.68
CA ALA A 188 -1.55 -7.87 8.12
C ALA A 188 -0.83 -9.01 8.87
N ALA A 189 -0.99 -9.11 10.17
CA ALA A 189 -0.44 -10.21 10.96
C ALA A 189 -0.95 -11.59 10.50
N GLY A 190 -2.13 -11.67 9.86
CA GLY A 190 -2.72 -12.93 9.39
C GLY A 190 -2.67 -13.13 7.86
N THR A 191 -2.60 -12.06 7.07
CA THR A 191 -2.82 -12.14 5.61
C THR A 191 -1.80 -11.38 4.77
N CYS A 192 -1.03 -10.46 5.36
CA CYS A 192 -0.06 -9.62 4.66
C CYS A 192 1.36 -9.88 5.16
N GLY A 193 2.34 -9.80 4.26
CA GLY A 193 3.74 -10.00 4.61
C GLY A 193 4.34 -8.87 5.43
N ALA A 194 4.11 -7.62 5.04
CA ALA A 194 4.63 -6.40 5.68
C ALA A 194 3.77 -5.18 5.33
N ILE A 195 3.96 -4.08 6.08
CA ILE A 195 3.31 -2.79 5.83
C ILE A 195 4.37 -1.72 5.66
N MET A 196 4.23 -0.86 4.64
CA MET A 196 4.95 0.40 4.51
C MET A 196 3.96 1.55 4.69
N LEU A 197 4.11 2.32 5.76
CA LEU A 197 3.32 3.52 6.02
C LEU A 197 4.10 4.74 5.56
N ILE A 198 3.56 5.47 4.59
CA ILE A 198 4.10 6.74 4.12
C ILE A 198 3.25 7.86 4.72
N SER A 199 3.88 8.76 5.46
CA SER A 199 3.21 9.90 6.08
C SER A 199 4.14 11.11 6.21
N HIS A 200 3.55 12.29 6.30
CA HIS A 200 4.21 13.52 6.72
C HIS A 200 3.96 13.82 8.22
N ASP A 201 3.21 12.97 8.91
CA ASP A 201 2.95 13.03 10.34
C ASP A 201 3.92 12.10 11.07
N LEU A 202 4.90 12.69 11.78
CA LEU A 202 5.93 11.95 12.49
C LEU A 202 5.34 11.22 13.70
N GLU A 203 4.46 11.85 14.46
CA GLU A 203 3.86 11.25 15.66
C GLU A 203 3.09 9.97 15.32
N LEU A 204 2.34 10.00 14.22
CA LEU A 204 1.64 8.83 13.71
C LEU A 204 2.61 7.70 13.36
N VAL A 205 3.69 8.03 12.62
CA VAL A 205 4.69 7.04 12.19
C VAL A 205 5.43 6.44 13.39
N GLU A 206 5.81 7.26 14.36
CA GLU A 206 6.46 6.81 15.61
C GLU A 206 5.55 5.91 16.45
N HIS A 207 4.26 6.20 16.47
CA HIS A 207 3.31 5.38 17.22
C HIS A 207 3.04 4.01 16.59
N VAL A 208 3.06 3.96 15.26
CA VAL A 208 2.60 2.78 14.51
C VAL A 208 3.75 1.89 14.03
N CYS A 209 4.89 2.47 13.63
CA CYS A 209 5.93 1.72 12.93
C CYS A 209 7.02 1.21 13.87
N GLY A 210 7.52 0.00 13.61
CA GLY A 210 8.65 -0.59 14.34
C GLY A 210 9.98 0.06 13.97
N ARG A 211 10.15 0.39 12.67
CA ARG A 211 11.32 1.07 12.10
C ARG A 211 10.85 2.26 11.28
N ILE A 212 11.66 3.32 11.27
CA ILE A 212 11.32 4.56 10.59
C ILE A 212 12.50 4.98 9.73
N TYR A 213 12.20 5.33 8.49
CA TYR A 213 13.15 5.95 7.57
C TYR A 213 12.71 7.37 7.25
N MET A 214 13.66 8.28 7.27
CA MET A 214 13.44 9.70 6.96
C MET A 214 14.21 10.06 5.69
N PHE A 215 13.54 10.75 4.77
CA PHE A 215 14.22 11.38 3.66
C PHE A 215 15.06 12.55 4.15
N ASP A 216 16.34 12.55 3.81
CA ASP A 216 17.23 13.68 4.03
C ASP A 216 17.14 14.72 2.90
N GLY A 217 17.86 15.86 3.06
CA GLY A 217 17.89 16.91 2.03
C GLY A 217 18.52 16.51 0.69
N ASN A 218 19.16 15.34 0.63
CA ASN A 218 19.82 14.80 -0.56
C ASN A 218 19.02 13.70 -1.24
N HIS A 219 17.72 13.61 -1.00
CA HIS A 219 16.82 12.61 -1.59
C HIS A 219 17.19 11.14 -1.28
N SER A 220 17.97 10.90 -0.23
CA SER A 220 18.30 9.57 0.28
C SER A 220 17.53 9.26 1.57
N LEU A 221 17.41 7.97 1.90
CA LEU A 221 16.75 7.51 3.10
C LEU A 221 17.76 7.16 4.20
N LYS A 222 17.48 7.63 5.42
CA LYS A 222 18.23 7.26 6.63
C LYS A 222 17.30 6.64 7.66
N GLU A 223 17.72 5.54 8.24
CA GLU A 223 17.00 4.95 9.36
C GLU A 223 17.13 5.83 10.62
N CYS A 224 15.98 6.17 11.19
CA CYS A 224 15.92 6.90 12.45
C CYS A 224 15.89 5.91 13.60
N LYS A 225 16.83 6.03 14.53
CA LYS A 225 16.72 5.32 15.82
C LYS A 225 15.56 5.92 16.60
N ARG A 226 14.68 5.07 17.10
CA ARG A 226 13.66 5.49 18.10
C ARG A 226 14.38 6.11 19.31
N THR A 227 14.00 7.33 19.65
CA THR A 227 14.46 8.00 20.88
C THR A 227 13.72 7.42 22.09
#